data_7f143824eb580dfd86c3a7519a6a3154
#
_entry.id   7f143824eb580dfd86c3a7519a6a3154
#
_cell.length_a   1.000
_cell.length_b   1.000
_cell.length_c   1.000
_cell.angle_alpha   90.00
_cell.angle_beta   90.00
_cell.angle_gamma   90.00
#
_symmetry.space_group_name_H-M   'P 1'
#
loop_
_entity.id
_entity.type
_entity.pdbx_description
1 polymer ?
#
loop_
_entity_poly.entity_id
_entity_poly.type
_entity_poly.pdbx_seq_one_letter_code
_entity_poly.pdbx_strand_id
1 'polypeptide(L)'
;MNVNDPRWASIDAFVEENRDNILRDITRLVAVPSVEGAPEPGAPFGPGPKAALAKALEIADELGLDAFNADSYIGWAETGRIADGQKFLATITHTDVVPEGNGWDADPYTVRVRDGWLLGRGVADDKGPAVLTLYAAK
;
A
#
# COMPACT_ATOMS: atom_id res chain seq x y z
N MET A 1 23.00 7.10 13.93
CA MET A 1 22.13 5.91 14.07
C MET A 1 23.00 4.81 14.68
N ASN A 2 22.61 4.18 15.79
CA ASN A 2 23.40 3.10 16.41
C ASN A 2 23.07 1.77 15.71
N VAL A 3 23.96 1.31 14.84
CA VAL A 3 23.79 0.07 14.07
C VAL A 3 23.75 -1.21 14.93
N ASN A 4 24.13 -1.11 16.21
CA ASN A 4 24.12 -2.23 17.17
C ASN A 4 22.88 -2.21 18.09
N ASP A 5 21.86 -1.42 17.79
CA ASP A 5 20.62 -1.41 18.57
C ASP A 5 19.90 -2.76 18.37
N PRO A 6 19.59 -3.52 19.46
CA PRO A 6 18.95 -4.83 19.34
C PRO A 6 17.58 -4.80 18.66
N ARG A 7 16.94 -3.63 18.58
CA ARG A 7 15.67 -3.45 17.85
C ARG A 7 15.81 -3.73 16.36
N TRP A 8 17.01 -3.51 15.76
CA TRP A 8 17.23 -3.81 14.34
C TRP A 8 17.07 -5.29 14.04
N ALA A 9 17.60 -6.16 14.92
CA ALA A 9 17.46 -7.61 14.73
C ALA A 9 16.00 -8.07 14.74
N SER A 10 15.14 -7.46 15.58
CA SER A 10 13.71 -7.79 15.59
C SER A 10 12.96 -7.24 14.39
N ILE A 11 13.36 -6.07 13.88
CA ILE A 11 12.79 -5.51 12.64
C ILE A 11 13.18 -6.37 11.43
N ASP A 12 14.46 -6.76 11.33
CA ASP A 12 14.93 -7.63 10.26
C ASP A 12 14.21 -8.99 10.27
N ALA A 13 14.04 -9.58 11.45
CA ALA A 13 13.30 -10.83 11.63
C ALA A 13 11.83 -10.68 11.19
N PHE A 14 11.16 -9.60 11.60
CA PHE A 14 9.79 -9.32 11.20
C PHE A 14 9.66 -9.17 9.68
N VAL A 15 10.56 -8.43 9.03
CA VAL A 15 10.55 -8.24 7.58
C VAL A 15 10.77 -9.57 6.86
N GLU A 16 11.72 -10.39 7.31
CA GLU A 16 11.98 -11.68 6.68
C GLU A 16 10.82 -12.66 6.86
N GLU A 17 10.20 -12.70 8.04
CA GLU A 17 9.04 -13.54 8.33
C GLU A 17 7.81 -13.13 7.49
N ASN A 18 7.64 -11.83 7.20
CA ASN A 18 6.51 -11.32 6.44
C ASN A 18 6.80 -11.09 4.95
N ARG A 19 8.00 -11.38 4.48
CA ARG A 19 8.47 -11.07 3.12
C ARG A 19 7.51 -11.52 2.02
N ASP A 20 7.10 -12.78 2.05
CA ASP A 20 6.22 -13.36 1.03
C ASP A 20 4.81 -12.76 1.09
N ASN A 21 4.33 -12.45 2.28
CA ASN A 21 3.06 -11.78 2.49
C ASN A 21 3.11 -10.34 1.95
N ILE A 22 4.17 -9.59 2.24
CA ILE A 22 4.40 -8.24 1.71
C ILE A 22 4.39 -8.25 0.18
N LEU A 23 5.16 -9.15 -0.44
CA LEU A 23 5.23 -9.27 -1.90
C LEU A 23 3.87 -9.66 -2.51
N ARG A 24 3.13 -10.57 -1.88
CA ARG A 24 1.77 -10.94 -2.27
C ARG A 24 0.84 -9.73 -2.24
N ASP A 25 0.87 -8.94 -1.18
CA ASP A 25 -0.06 -7.83 -0.99
C ASP A 25 0.29 -6.63 -1.89
N ILE A 26 1.58 -6.37 -2.13
CA ILE A 26 2.01 -5.44 -3.18
C ILE A 26 1.45 -5.90 -4.54
N THR A 27 1.58 -7.18 -4.87
CA THR A 27 1.08 -7.75 -6.12
C THR A 27 -0.45 -7.59 -6.25
N ARG A 28 -1.20 -7.85 -5.18
CA ARG A 28 -2.66 -7.67 -5.12
C ARG A 28 -3.06 -6.22 -5.38
N LEU A 29 -2.38 -5.27 -4.76
CA LEU A 29 -2.70 -3.85 -4.90
C LEU A 29 -2.28 -3.31 -6.27
N VAL A 30 -1.12 -3.71 -6.79
CA VAL A 30 -0.65 -3.33 -8.14
C VAL A 30 -1.57 -3.87 -9.23
N ALA A 31 -2.12 -5.06 -9.06
CA ALA A 31 -3.04 -5.69 -10.01
C ALA A 31 -4.36 -4.92 -10.25
N VAL A 32 -4.64 -3.89 -9.43
CA VAL A 32 -5.81 -3.00 -9.62
C VAL A 32 -5.38 -1.78 -10.42
N PRO A 33 -5.74 -1.63 -11.71
CA PRO A 33 -5.47 -0.40 -12.46
C PRO A 33 -6.18 0.79 -11.82
N SER A 34 -5.46 1.86 -11.53
CA SER A 34 -5.98 2.99 -10.75
C SER A 34 -5.57 4.35 -11.28
N VAL A 35 -5.50 4.46 -12.61
CA VAL A 35 -5.38 5.76 -13.28
C VAL A 35 -6.66 6.56 -13.02
N GLU A 36 -6.50 7.84 -12.69
CA GLU A 36 -7.64 8.74 -12.50
C GLU A 36 -8.55 8.77 -13.73
N GLY A 37 -9.84 8.72 -13.51
CA GLY A 37 -10.88 8.74 -14.53
C GLY A 37 -11.98 9.76 -14.24
N ALA A 38 -12.97 9.81 -15.10
CA ALA A 38 -14.13 10.70 -14.89
C ALA A 38 -14.83 10.35 -13.56
N PRO A 39 -15.25 11.35 -12.78
CA PRO A 39 -16.01 11.11 -11.55
C PRO A 39 -17.35 10.40 -11.84
N GLU A 40 -17.67 9.46 -10.96
CA GLU A 40 -18.94 8.73 -10.94
C GLU A 40 -19.54 8.74 -9.53
N PRO A 41 -20.84 8.45 -9.36
CA PRO A 41 -21.45 8.37 -8.03
C PRO A 41 -20.70 7.37 -7.12
N GLY A 42 -20.15 7.87 -6.01
CA GLY A 42 -19.33 7.09 -5.08
C GLY A 42 -17.93 6.69 -5.60
N ALA A 43 -17.48 7.31 -6.68
CA ALA A 43 -16.13 7.15 -7.24
C ALA A 43 -15.62 8.52 -7.73
N PRO A 44 -15.20 9.41 -6.81
CA PRO A 44 -14.87 10.81 -7.12
C PRO A 44 -13.69 10.96 -8.08
N PHE A 45 -12.80 9.99 -8.16
CA PHE A 45 -11.64 9.95 -9.05
C PHE A 45 -11.74 8.83 -10.10
N GLY A 46 -12.99 8.33 -10.33
CA GLY A 46 -13.25 7.21 -11.22
C GLY A 46 -13.19 5.84 -10.51
N PRO A 47 -13.63 4.78 -11.22
CA PRO A 47 -13.76 3.44 -10.65
C PRO A 47 -12.41 2.79 -10.29
N GLY A 48 -11.34 3.09 -11.01
CA GLY A 48 -10.00 2.54 -10.78
C GLY A 48 -9.42 2.95 -9.42
N PRO A 49 -9.27 4.25 -9.12
CA PRO A 49 -8.80 4.72 -7.81
C PRO A 49 -9.69 4.25 -6.65
N LYS A 50 -11.02 4.22 -6.83
CA LYS A 50 -11.94 3.66 -5.83
C LYS A 50 -11.62 2.19 -5.53
N ALA A 51 -11.42 1.38 -6.57
CA ALA A 51 -11.11 -0.03 -6.41
C ALA A 51 -9.75 -0.26 -5.74
N ALA A 52 -8.75 0.56 -6.06
CA ALA A 52 -7.44 0.48 -5.44
C ALA A 52 -7.47 0.89 -3.96
N LEU A 53 -8.20 1.95 -3.62
CA LEU A 53 -8.42 2.33 -2.22
C LEU A 53 -9.12 1.22 -1.44
N ALA A 54 -10.18 0.64 -2.00
CA ALA A 54 -10.89 -0.48 -1.38
C ALA A 54 -9.96 -1.69 -1.16
N LYS A 55 -9.07 -1.99 -2.12
CA LYS A 55 -8.09 -3.07 -1.99
C LYS A 55 -7.05 -2.78 -0.92
N ALA A 56 -6.57 -1.54 -0.79
CA ALA A 56 -5.65 -1.16 0.28
C ALA A 56 -6.28 -1.30 1.67
N LEU A 57 -7.54 -0.90 1.81
CA LEU A 57 -8.29 -1.04 3.07
C LEU A 57 -8.62 -2.50 3.40
N GLU A 58 -8.90 -3.34 2.39
CA GLU A 58 -9.04 -4.78 2.57
C GLU A 58 -7.75 -5.41 3.13
N ILE A 59 -6.59 -5.03 2.58
CA ILE A 59 -5.29 -5.50 3.08
C ILE A 59 -5.05 -5.01 4.52
N ALA A 60 -5.40 -3.77 4.84
CA ALA A 60 -5.30 -3.24 6.19
C ALA A 60 -6.14 -4.03 7.20
N ASP A 61 -7.39 -4.34 6.85
CA ASP A 61 -8.29 -5.15 7.67
C ASP A 61 -7.76 -6.57 7.88
N GLU A 62 -7.26 -7.23 6.82
CA GLU A 62 -6.62 -8.55 6.91
C GLU A 62 -5.37 -8.55 7.81
N LEU A 63 -4.67 -7.41 7.93
CA LEU A 63 -3.54 -7.24 8.84
C LEU A 63 -3.98 -6.97 10.30
N GLY A 64 -5.28 -6.80 10.55
CA GLY A 64 -5.86 -6.55 11.87
C GLY A 64 -5.85 -5.07 12.27
N LEU A 65 -5.75 -4.15 11.31
CA LEU A 65 -5.88 -2.72 11.52
C LEU A 65 -7.36 -2.30 11.40
N ASP A 66 -7.76 -1.29 12.14
CA ASP A 66 -9.10 -0.68 12.01
C ASP A 66 -9.11 0.20 10.74
N ALA A 67 -9.80 -0.26 9.68
CA ALA A 67 -9.81 0.39 8.37
C ALA A 67 -11.09 1.20 8.12
N PHE A 68 -10.95 2.40 7.57
CA PHE A 68 -12.03 3.34 7.34
C PHE A 68 -11.96 3.93 5.93
N ASN A 69 -13.13 4.22 5.35
CA ASN A 69 -13.28 4.83 4.03
C ASN A 69 -14.19 6.06 4.13
N ALA A 70 -13.69 7.22 3.74
CA ALA A 70 -14.47 8.46 3.63
C ALA A 70 -14.88 8.69 2.17
N ASP A 71 -16.00 8.11 1.80
CA ASP A 71 -16.68 8.30 0.50
C ASP A 71 -15.77 8.10 -0.72
N SER A 72 -14.76 7.25 -0.60
CA SER A 72 -13.76 6.97 -1.64
C SER A 72 -12.88 8.17 -2.05
N TYR A 73 -12.88 9.26 -1.26
CA TYR A 73 -11.90 10.34 -1.38
C TYR A 73 -10.60 9.99 -0.68
N ILE A 74 -10.71 9.43 0.53
CA ILE A 74 -9.58 9.05 1.36
C ILE A 74 -9.94 7.81 2.18
N GLY A 75 -8.96 6.99 2.48
CA GLY A 75 -9.06 5.94 3.47
C GLY A 75 -7.94 6.08 4.49
N TRP A 76 -8.15 5.53 5.68
CA TRP A 76 -7.09 5.39 6.67
C TRP A 76 -7.24 4.08 7.43
N ALA A 77 -6.15 3.65 8.02
CA ALA A 77 -6.12 2.52 8.91
C ALA A 77 -5.33 2.89 10.16
N GLU A 78 -5.76 2.40 11.31
CA GLU A 78 -5.14 2.71 12.59
C GLU A 78 -4.96 1.47 13.46
N THR A 79 -3.95 1.50 14.32
CA THR A 79 -3.70 0.48 15.33
C THR A 79 -3.99 1.06 16.70
N GLY A 80 -5.00 0.49 17.37
CA GLY A 80 -5.40 0.90 18.72
C GLY A 80 -6.05 2.29 18.77
N ARG A 81 -6.46 2.66 19.98
CA ARG A 81 -7.06 3.98 20.26
C ARG A 81 -6.02 4.95 20.78
N ILE A 82 -6.01 6.15 20.21
CA ILE A 82 -5.19 7.25 20.70
C ILE A 82 -6.01 7.98 21.75
N ALA A 83 -5.46 8.12 22.97
CA ALA A 83 -6.08 8.92 24.02
C ALA A 83 -5.87 10.42 23.75
N ASP A 84 -6.81 11.24 24.24
CA ASP A 84 -6.73 12.70 24.08
C ASP A 84 -5.37 13.26 24.55
N GLY A 85 -4.74 14.04 23.68
CA GLY A 85 -3.44 14.67 23.96
C GLY A 85 -2.23 13.75 23.75
N GLN A 86 -2.40 12.49 23.34
CA GLN A 86 -1.29 11.64 22.95
C GLN A 86 -0.76 12.02 21.56
N LYS A 87 0.55 11.87 21.38
CA LYS A 87 1.18 11.95 20.07
C LYS A 87 1.05 10.62 19.34
N PHE A 88 0.83 10.69 18.05
CA PHE A 88 0.81 9.54 17.16
C PHE A 88 1.73 9.77 15.96
N LEU A 89 2.14 8.69 15.33
CA LEU A 89 2.81 8.71 14.04
C LEU A 89 1.77 8.45 12.96
N ALA A 90 1.76 9.26 11.92
CA ALA A 90 0.97 9.02 10.72
C ALA A 90 1.88 8.95 9.50
N THR A 91 1.55 8.07 8.58
CA THR A 91 2.13 8.00 7.24
C THR A 91 1.06 8.36 6.21
N ILE A 92 1.46 8.98 5.12
CA ILE A 92 0.57 9.34 4.01
C ILE A 92 1.12 8.69 2.76
N THR A 93 0.26 7.96 2.05
CA THR A 93 0.56 7.28 0.80
C THR A 93 -0.61 7.47 -0.17
N HIS A 94 -0.44 7.08 -1.44
CA HIS A 94 -1.53 7.09 -2.40
C HIS A 94 -1.63 5.76 -3.16
N THR A 95 -2.79 5.46 -3.71
CA THR A 95 -3.07 4.20 -4.42
C THR A 95 -3.40 4.41 -5.90
N ASP A 96 -3.61 5.64 -6.32
CA ASP A 96 -3.71 5.98 -7.74
C ASP A 96 -2.33 5.91 -8.42
N VAL A 97 -2.35 5.81 -9.73
CA VAL A 97 -1.14 5.77 -10.56
C VAL A 97 -1.33 6.62 -11.81
N VAL A 98 -0.24 7.16 -12.33
CA VAL A 98 -0.23 7.77 -13.66
C VAL A 98 -0.40 6.70 -14.75
N PRO A 99 -0.87 7.07 -15.96
CA PRO A 99 -0.93 6.15 -17.09
C PRO A 99 0.40 5.42 -17.28
N GLU A 100 0.33 4.15 -17.64
CA GLU A 100 1.48 3.27 -17.74
C GLU A 100 2.52 3.72 -18.77
N GLY A 101 2.08 4.43 -19.83
CA GLY A 101 2.94 4.86 -20.92
C GLY A 101 3.41 3.70 -21.80
N ASN A 102 4.53 3.90 -22.50
CA ASN A 102 5.13 2.93 -23.41
C ASN A 102 6.39 2.29 -22.82
N GLY A 103 6.86 1.21 -23.43
CA GLY A 103 8.15 0.59 -23.10
C GLY A 103 8.08 -0.56 -22.12
N TRP A 104 6.90 -0.99 -21.74
CA TRP A 104 6.71 -2.20 -20.97
C TRP A 104 6.88 -3.45 -21.86
N ASP A 105 7.64 -4.42 -21.38
CA ASP A 105 7.85 -5.71 -22.04
C ASP A 105 6.79 -6.77 -21.68
N ALA A 106 5.88 -6.43 -20.74
CA ALA A 106 4.70 -7.20 -20.36
C ALA A 106 3.66 -6.27 -19.70
N ASP A 107 2.51 -6.83 -19.31
CA ASP A 107 1.46 -6.09 -18.61
C ASP A 107 2.01 -5.36 -17.37
N PRO A 108 1.91 -4.01 -17.30
CA PRO A 108 2.42 -3.21 -16.19
C PRO A 108 1.72 -3.46 -14.84
N TYR A 109 0.52 -4.00 -14.86
CA TYR A 109 -0.25 -4.33 -13.65
C TYR A 109 -0.02 -5.76 -13.14
N THR A 110 0.79 -6.54 -13.86
CA THR A 110 1.27 -7.85 -13.42
C THR A 110 2.69 -7.72 -12.85
N VAL A 111 2.79 -7.80 -11.52
CA VAL A 111 4.09 -7.68 -10.82
C VAL A 111 5.01 -8.83 -11.19
N ARG A 112 6.26 -8.51 -11.48
CA ARG A 112 7.32 -9.46 -11.83
C ARG A 112 8.58 -9.18 -11.01
N VAL A 113 9.29 -10.25 -10.67
CA VAL A 113 10.64 -10.16 -10.09
C VAL A 113 11.66 -10.47 -11.18
N ARG A 114 12.60 -9.56 -11.43
CA ARG A 114 13.69 -9.75 -12.37
C ARG A 114 14.98 -9.14 -11.81
N ASP A 115 16.04 -9.93 -11.73
CA ASP A 115 17.36 -9.50 -11.26
C ASP A 115 17.33 -8.82 -9.88
N GLY A 116 16.47 -9.31 -8.98
CA GLY A 116 16.28 -8.74 -7.64
C GLY A 116 15.39 -7.49 -7.57
N TRP A 117 14.86 -7.03 -8.70
CA TRP A 117 13.94 -5.89 -8.78
C TRP A 117 12.48 -6.34 -8.89
N LEU A 118 11.63 -5.62 -8.20
CA LEU A 118 10.17 -5.76 -8.32
C LEU A 118 9.68 -4.77 -9.39
N LEU A 119 9.08 -5.27 -10.46
CA LEU A 119 8.65 -4.49 -11.62
C LEU A 119 7.13 -4.48 -11.71
N GLY A 120 6.53 -3.29 -11.84
CA GLY A 120 5.10 -3.08 -12.04
C GLY A 120 4.72 -1.61 -11.89
N ARG A 121 3.60 -1.18 -12.49
CA ARG A 121 3.09 0.18 -12.35
C ARG A 121 2.60 0.41 -10.92
N GLY A 122 3.20 1.40 -10.22
CA GLY A 122 2.88 1.72 -8.83
C GLY A 122 3.69 0.94 -7.79
N VAL A 123 4.58 0.01 -8.18
CA VAL A 123 5.44 -0.71 -7.22
C VAL A 123 6.30 0.26 -6.42
N ALA A 124 6.89 1.26 -7.07
CA ALA A 124 7.72 2.27 -6.40
C ALA A 124 6.94 3.51 -5.98
N ASP A 125 5.87 3.84 -6.73
CA ASP A 125 5.10 5.08 -6.57
C ASP A 125 3.59 4.80 -6.80
N ASP A 126 2.80 4.56 -5.75
CA ASP A 126 3.18 4.55 -4.32
C ASP A 126 2.57 3.31 -3.62
N LYS A 127 2.03 2.33 -4.42
CA LYS A 127 1.35 1.13 -3.90
C LYS A 127 2.28 0.21 -3.09
N GLY A 128 3.55 0.10 -3.48
CA GLY A 128 4.55 -0.62 -2.69
C GLY A 128 4.75 0.01 -1.32
N PRO A 129 5.12 1.31 -1.23
CA PRO A 129 5.20 2.03 0.04
C PRO A 129 3.90 2.00 0.84
N ALA A 130 2.73 2.08 0.19
CA ALA A 130 1.43 1.96 0.87
C ALA A 130 1.30 0.63 1.62
N VAL A 131 1.62 -0.49 0.98
CA VAL A 131 1.61 -1.81 1.65
C VAL A 131 2.67 -1.88 2.74
N LEU A 132 3.89 -1.39 2.47
CA LEU A 132 4.98 -1.41 3.47
C LEU A 132 4.61 -0.64 4.74
N THR A 133 3.92 0.50 4.62
CA THR A 133 3.47 1.28 5.79
C THR A 133 2.38 0.57 6.58
N LEU A 134 1.49 -0.21 5.94
CA LEU A 134 0.53 -1.05 6.64
C LEU A 134 1.22 -2.15 7.46
N TYR A 135 2.23 -2.80 6.90
CA TYR A 135 3.04 -3.79 7.64
C TYR A 135 3.85 -3.16 8.76
N ALA A 136 4.32 -1.92 8.60
CA ALA A 136 5.03 -1.19 9.66
C ALA A 136 4.10 -0.76 10.81
N ALA A 137 2.79 -0.65 10.56
CA ALA A 137 1.78 -0.32 11.56
C ALA A 137 1.25 -1.55 12.31
N LYS A 138 1.42 -2.74 11.74
CA LYS A 138 1.02 -4.02 12.34
C LYS A 138 1.89 -4.36 13.55
#